data_180f75ab59763d9950da6874eb3e90db
#
_entry.id   180f75ab59763d9950da6874eb3e90db
#
_cell.length_a   1.000
_cell.length_b   1.000
_cell.length_c   1.000
_cell.angle_alpha   90.00
_cell.angle_beta   90.00
_cell.angle_gamma   90.00
#
_symmetry.space_group_name_H-M   'P 1'
#
loop_
_entity.id
_entity.type
_entity.pdbx_description
1 polymer ?
#
loop_
_entity_poly.entity_id
_entity_poly.type
_entity_poly.pdbx_seq_one_letter_code
_entity_poly.pdbx_strand_id
1 'polypeptide(L)'
;MTQAVRIARPDRATRQRRVARSGFTLLELVVVLVILLALAGIALPRYAMAQSRYGLGMAANRVAADVRLTAEGARAAGESRSIQFGGLQDVYWLVDVPDPDRPDQGYLVRLDLPPYEVDLHVTPFLNSILTFDAYGEPSEAGMVTLERSGMKRHVTLDEHGGVALP
;
A
#
# COMPACT_ATOMS: atom_id res chain seq x y z
N MET A 1 -19.92 13.90 -94.31
CA MET A 1 -19.23 12.67 -93.92
C MET A 1 -18.35 13.01 -92.70
N THR A 2 -18.87 12.73 -91.46
CA THR A 2 -18.14 13.05 -90.28
C THR A 2 -17.96 11.73 -89.48
N GLN A 3 -16.71 11.19 -89.46
CA GLN A 3 -16.38 10.03 -88.65
C GLN A 3 -16.19 10.37 -87.20
N ALA A 4 -16.98 9.72 -86.35
CA ALA A 4 -16.82 9.84 -84.90
C ALA A 4 -15.70 8.90 -84.41
N VAL A 5 -14.63 9.43 -83.86
CA VAL A 5 -13.52 8.68 -83.24
C VAL A 5 -14.02 8.20 -81.89
N ARG A 6 -14.12 6.91 -81.64
CA ARG A 6 -14.46 6.24 -80.43
C ARG A 6 -13.18 6.04 -79.60
N ILE A 7 -12.99 6.86 -78.57
CA ILE A 7 -11.89 6.68 -77.62
C ILE A 7 -12.23 5.59 -76.65
N ALA A 8 -11.53 4.45 -76.72
CA ALA A 8 -11.61 3.36 -75.74
C ALA A 8 -10.98 3.79 -74.41
N ARG A 9 -11.75 3.78 -73.33
CA ARG A 9 -11.24 3.97 -71.98
C ARG A 9 -10.56 2.66 -71.50
N PRO A 10 -9.31 2.71 -70.97
CA PRO A 10 -8.68 1.54 -70.38
C PRO A 10 -9.33 1.28 -69.00
N ASP A 11 -9.88 0.08 -68.88
CA ASP A 11 -10.47 -0.48 -67.68
C ASP A 11 -9.36 -0.73 -66.66
N ARG A 12 -9.19 0.18 -65.67
CA ARG A 12 -8.28 -0.03 -64.56
C ARG A 12 -8.91 -0.99 -63.56
N ALA A 13 -8.75 -2.28 -63.81
CA ALA A 13 -9.03 -3.31 -62.85
C ALA A 13 -8.16 -3.12 -61.59
N THR A 14 -8.69 -2.43 -60.61
CA THR A 14 -8.08 -2.30 -59.28
C THR A 14 -8.06 -3.68 -58.60
N ARG A 15 -6.92 -4.36 -58.74
CA ARG A 15 -6.62 -5.60 -58.05
C ARG A 15 -6.58 -5.33 -56.53
N GLN A 16 -7.73 -5.40 -55.87
CA GLN A 16 -7.79 -5.44 -54.41
C GLN A 16 -7.00 -6.66 -53.93
N ARG A 17 -5.80 -6.43 -53.43
CA ARG A 17 -5.02 -7.39 -52.65
C ARG A 17 -5.83 -7.73 -51.41
N ARG A 18 -6.54 -8.85 -51.45
CA ARG A 18 -7.08 -9.45 -50.20
C ARG A 18 -5.89 -9.80 -49.32
N VAL A 19 -5.67 -9.01 -48.28
CA VAL A 19 -4.77 -9.37 -47.18
C VAL A 19 -5.40 -10.58 -46.52
N ALA A 20 -4.80 -11.76 -46.73
CA ALA A 20 -5.22 -12.97 -46.03
C ALA A 20 -5.05 -12.72 -44.52
N ARG A 21 -6.15 -12.66 -43.81
CA ARG A 21 -6.13 -12.67 -42.35
C ARG A 21 -5.74 -14.07 -41.91
N SER A 22 -4.48 -14.30 -41.58
CA SER A 22 -4.04 -15.53 -40.94
C SER A 22 -4.64 -15.58 -39.54
N GLY A 23 -5.49 -16.55 -39.29
CA GLY A 23 -5.97 -16.87 -37.97
C GLY A 23 -4.88 -17.59 -37.19
N PHE A 24 -4.90 -17.45 -35.83
CA PHE A 24 -4.02 -18.20 -34.95
C PHE A 24 -4.31 -19.71 -35.07
N THR A 25 -3.25 -20.50 -35.05
CA THR A 25 -3.38 -21.95 -34.95
C THR A 25 -3.64 -22.37 -33.50
N LEU A 26 -4.34 -23.51 -33.32
CA LEU A 26 -4.57 -24.04 -31.95
C LEU A 26 -3.24 -24.32 -31.22
N LEU A 27 -2.24 -24.82 -31.99
CA LEU A 27 -0.89 -25.05 -31.43
C LEU A 27 -0.25 -23.77 -30.93
N GLU A 28 -0.35 -22.67 -31.69
CA GLU A 28 0.22 -21.37 -31.32
C GLU A 28 -0.44 -20.83 -30.04
N LEU A 29 -1.76 -20.99 -29.89
CA LEU A 29 -2.49 -20.62 -28.68
C LEU A 29 -1.98 -21.42 -27.46
N VAL A 30 -1.80 -22.75 -27.62
CA VAL A 30 -1.30 -23.61 -26.54
C VAL A 30 0.11 -23.21 -26.13
N VAL A 31 1.00 -22.93 -27.07
CA VAL A 31 2.38 -22.49 -26.80
C VAL A 31 2.38 -21.16 -26.04
N VAL A 32 1.55 -20.19 -26.46
CA VAL A 32 1.42 -18.90 -25.77
C VAL A 32 0.92 -19.09 -24.33
N LEU A 33 -0.09 -19.96 -24.13
CA LEU A 33 -0.59 -20.25 -22.77
C LEU A 33 0.48 -20.87 -21.88
N VAL A 34 1.29 -21.81 -22.39
CA VAL A 34 2.40 -22.41 -21.62
C VAL A 34 3.43 -21.37 -21.22
N ILE A 35 3.80 -20.47 -22.14
CA ILE A 35 4.73 -19.38 -21.85
C ILE A 35 4.15 -18.43 -20.76
N LEU A 36 2.88 -18.05 -20.88
CA LEU A 36 2.21 -17.20 -19.89
C LEU A 36 2.14 -17.86 -18.52
N LEU A 37 1.85 -19.16 -18.44
CA LEU A 37 1.85 -19.91 -17.17
C LEU A 37 3.24 -19.95 -16.55
N ALA A 38 4.28 -20.18 -17.34
CA ALA A 38 5.66 -20.17 -16.85
C ALA A 38 6.06 -18.79 -16.29
N LEU A 39 5.72 -17.71 -16.99
CA LEU A 39 5.96 -16.33 -16.53
C LEU A 39 5.15 -16.00 -15.29
N ALA A 40 3.88 -16.39 -15.22
CA ALA A 40 3.02 -16.16 -14.05
C ALA A 40 3.58 -16.87 -12.81
N GLY A 41 4.12 -18.09 -12.95
CA GLY A 41 4.74 -18.82 -11.84
C GLY A 41 5.91 -18.09 -11.16
N ILE A 42 6.61 -17.22 -11.89
CA ILE A 42 7.70 -16.39 -11.35
C ILE A 42 7.19 -15.03 -10.86
N ALA A 43 6.23 -14.44 -11.56
CA ALA A 43 5.76 -13.09 -11.30
C ALA A 43 4.90 -13.00 -10.02
N LEU A 44 4.01 -13.97 -9.80
CA LEU A 44 3.06 -13.95 -8.67
C LEU A 44 3.74 -13.90 -7.29
N PRO A 45 4.74 -14.75 -6.95
CA PRO A 45 5.38 -14.68 -5.63
C PRO A 45 6.16 -13.39 -5.43
N ARG A 46 6.77 -12.84 -6.49
CA ARG A 46 7.46 -11.54 -6.41
C ARG A 46 6.49 -10.40 -6.14
N TYR A 47 5.33 -10.43 -6.77
CA TYR A 47 4.28 -9.42 -6.54
C TYR A 47 3.76 -9.48 -5.10
N ALA A 48 3.47 -10.67 -4.57
CA ALA A 48 3.02 -10.83 -3.19
C ALA A 48 4.03 -10.29 -2.16
N MET A 49 5.32 -10.57 -2.35
CA MET A 49 6.38 -10.02 -1.50
C MET A 49 6.49 -8.48 -1.60
N ALA A 50 6.35 -7.93 -2.79
CA ALA A 50 6.36 -6.47 -2.97
C ALA A 50 5.17 -5.81 -2.27
N GLN A 51 3.98 -6.39 -2.36
CA GLN A 51 2.78 -5.91 -1.67
C GLN A 51 2.95 -5.96 -0.15
N SER A 52 3.51 -7.05 0.39
CA SER A 52 3.77 -7.17 1.84
C SER A 52 4.77 -6.11 2.34
N ARG A 53 5.84 -5.86 1.59
CA ARG A 53 6.81 -4.79 1.92
C ARG A 53 6.17 -3.40 1.89
N TYR A 54 5.31 -3.16 0.92
CA TYR A 54 4.61 -1.89 0.79
C TYR A 54 3.64 -1.66 1.95
N GLY A 55 2.81 -2.66 2.29
CA GLY A 55 1.91 -2.62 3.44
C GLY A 55 2.64 -2.35 4.76
N LEU A 56 3.75 -3.08 5.00
CA LEU A 56 4.62 -2.84 6.18
C LEU A 56 5.19 -1.42 6.21
N GLY A 57 5.65 -0.90 5.06
CA GLY A 57 6.17 0.45 4.97
C GLY A 57 5.10 1.51 5.29
N MET A 58 3.90 1.32 4.75
CA MET A 58 2.78 2.22 5.02
C MET A 58 2.36 2.18 6.48
N ALA A 59 2.25 0.99 7.09
CA ALA A 59 1.90 0.83 8.49
C ALA A 59 2.94 1.49 9.42
N ALA A 60 4.23 1.26 9.16
CA ALA A 60 5.30 1.88 9.95
C ALA A 60 5.30 3.40 9.88
N ASN A 61 5.14 3.95 8.68
CA ASN A 61 5.02 5.40 8.48
C ASN A 61 3.79 5.97 9.20
N ARG A 62 2.67 5.24 9.18
CA ARG A 62 1.44 5.64 9.87
C ARG A 62 1.65 5.68 11.38
N VAL A 63 2.14 4.60 11.97
CA VAL A 63 2.44 4.55 13.41
C VAL A 63 3.39 5.66 13.81
N ALA A 64 4.48 5.86 13.06
CA ALA A 64 5.45 6.91 13.36
C ALA A 64 4.83 8.33 13.28
N ALA A 65 3.94 8.56 12.32
CA ALA A 65 3.24 9.84 12.20
C ALA A 65 2.28 10.08 13.37
N ASP A 66 1.54 9.05 13.78
CA ASP A 66 0.56 9.15 14.87
C ASP A 66 1.24 9.29 16.23
N VAL A 67 2.42 8.66 16.44
CA VAL A 67 3.26 8.87 17.61
C VAL A 67 3.72 10.34 17.69
N ARG A 68 4.21 10.90 16.57
CA ARG A 68 4.60 12.33 16.53
C ARG A 68 3.41 13.25 16.74
N LEU A 69 2.28 12.95 16.10
CA LEU A 69 1.04 13.72 16.26
C LEU A 69 0.60 13.79 17.73
N THR A 70 0.70 12.67 18.45
CA THR A 70 0.35 12.61 19.88
C THR A 70 1.30 13.46 20.72
N ALA A 71 2.61 13.35 20.48
CA ALA A 71 3.62 14.15 21.16
C ALA A 71 3.46 15.66 20.90
N GLU A 72 3.25 16.04 19.65
CA GLU A 72 3.00 17.44 19.26
C GLU A 72 1.68 17.96 19.83
N GLY A 73 0.64 17.11 19.83
CA GLY A 73 -0.65 17.43 20.41
C GLY A 73 -0.58 17.65 21.93
N ALA A 74 0.24 16.87 22.65
CA ALA A 74 0.50 17.04 24.06
C ALA A 74 1.18 18.40 24.34
N ARG A 75 2.22 18.73 23.57
CA ARG A 75 2.89 20.04 23.65
C ARG A 75 1.95 21.21 23.38
N ALA A 76 1.14 21.09 22.33
CA ALA A 76 0.24 22.17 21.92
C ALA A 76 -0.89 22.43 22.95
N ALA A 77 -1.38 21.37 23.61
CA ALA A 77 -2.42 21.45 24.62
C ALA A 77 -1.86 21.80 26.00
N GLY A 78 -0.56 21.56 26.28
CA GLY A 78 0.03 21.64 27.61
C GLY A 78 -0.50 20.57 28.57
N GLU A 79 -0.97 19.43 28.01
CA GLU A 79 -1.58 18.33 28.76
C GLU A 79 -1.03 16.99 28.25
N SER A 80 -1.05 15.99 29.13
CA SER A 80 -0.60 14.66 28.73
C SER A 80 -1.57 14.01 27.74
N ARG A 81 -1.02 13.29 26.74
CA ARG A 81 -1.77 12.50 25.75
C ARG A 81 -1.21 11.10 25.62
N SER A 82 -2.05 10.17 25.23
CA SER A 82 -1.65 8.76 25.19
C SER A 82 -2.08 8.08 23.90
N ILE A 83 -1.29 7.08 23.52
CA ILE A 83 -1.66 6.09 22.50
C ILE A 83 -1.83 4.77 23.23
N GLN A 84 -2.96 4.12 23.03
CA GLN A 84 -3.18 2.78 23.52
C GLN A 84 -3.14 1.77 22.38
N PHE A 85 -2.31 0.74 22.53
CA PHE A 85 -2.19 -0.36 21.60
C PHE A 85 -3.07 -1.53 22.03
N GLY A 86 -3.87 -2.09 21.10
CA GLY A 86 -4.72 -3.24 21.38
C GLY A 86 -3.89 -4.52 21.45
N GLY A 87 -3.90 -5.19 22.63
CA GLY A 87 -3.04 -6.36 22.87
C GLY A 87 -3.46 -7.66 22.15
N LEU A 88 -4.69 -7.78 21.68
CA LEU A 88 -5.24 -8.97 20.98
C LEU A 88 -5.75 -8.66 19.57
N GLN A 89 -5.77 -7.41 19.21
CA GLN A 89 -6.17 -6.94 17.89
C GLN A 89 -5.08 -6.01 17.39
N ASP A 90 -4.78 -6.08 16.12
CA ASP A 90 -3.77 -5.24 15.49
C ASP A 90 -4.31 -3.84 15.23
N VAL A 91 -4.69 -3.18 16.33
CA VAL A 91 -5.28 -1.84 16.38
C VAL A 91 -4.59 -0.98 17.41
N TYR A 92 -4.63 0.32 17.23
CA TYR A 92 -4.30 1.29 18.27
C TYR A 92 -5.23 2.49 18.15
N TRP A 93 -5.35 3.24 19.24
CA TRP A 93 -6.13 4.47 19.23
C TRP A 93 -5.43 5.57 20.01
N LEU A 94 -5.63 6.78 19.57
CA LEU A 94 -5.16 7.98 20.24
C LEU A 94 -6.23 8.40 21.24
N VAL A 95 -5.85 8.46 22.52
CA VAL A 95 -6.77 8.83 23.59
C VAL A 95 -7.02 10.35 23.52
N ASP A 96 -8.29 10.74 23.61
CA ASP A 96 -8.76 12.13 23.56
C ASP A 96 -8.39 12.92 22.29
N VAL A 97 -8.13 12.18 21.21
CA VAL A 97 -7.95 12.76 19.87
C VAL A 97 -9.15 12.36 19.01
N PRO A 98 -9.92 13.31 18.48
CA PRO A 98 -10.99 13.00 17.56
C PRO A 98 -10.44 12.51 16.21
N ASP A 99 -11.16 11.61 15.56
CA ASP A 99 -10.82 11.18 14.19
C ASP A 99 -10.95 12.37 13.24
N PRO A 100 -9.92 12.74 12.46
CA PRO A 100 -10.00 13.83 11.49
C PRO A 100 -11.11 13.68 10.45
N ASP A 101 -11.43 12.45 10.08
CA ASP A 101 -12.47 12.13 9.10
C ASP A 101 -13.86 11.98 9.74
N ARG A 102 -13.90 11.72 11.07
CA ARG A 102 -15.13 11.50 11.86
C ARG A 102 -15.01 12.13 13.24
N PRO A 103 -15.21 13.45 13.36
CA PRO A 103 -14.97 14.18 14.62
C PRO A 103 -15.78 13.70 15.84
N ASP A 104 -16.86 12.96 15.62
CA ASP A 104 -17.73 12.37 16.66
C ASP A 104 -17.20 11.02 17.18
N GLN A 105 -16.12 10.50 16.60
CA GLN A 105 -15.51 9.21 16.96
C GLN A 105 -14.08 9.42 17.45
N GLY A 106 -13.62 8.51 18.32
CA GLY A 106 -12.21 8.46 18.71
C GLY A 106 -11.34 7.99 17.56
N TYR A 107 -10.11 8.50 17.50
CA TYR A 107 -9.15 8.17 16.47
C TYR A 107 -8.62 6.74 16.64
N LEU A 108 -9.20 5.81 15.89
CA LEU A 108 -8.87 4.38 15.89
C LEU A 108 -8.21 4.00 14.56
N VAL A 109 -7.06 3.35 14.64
CA VAL A 109 -6.34 2.83 13.48
C VAL A 109 -6.34 1.30 13.51
N ARG A 110 -6.79 0.68 12.44
CA ARG A 110 -6.82 -0.77 12.24
C ARG A 110 -5.70 -1.18 11.30
N LEU A 111 -4.75 -1.92 11.83
CA LEU A 111 -3.61 -2.44 11.07
C LEU A 111 -3.86 -3.84 10.49
N ASP A 112 -4.86 -4.55 11.02
CA ASP A 112 -5.31 -5.87 10.54
C ASP A 112 -6.03 -5.82 9.18
N LEU A 113 -6.47 -4.63 8.74
CA LEU A 113 -7.23 -4.44 7.51
C LEU A 113 -6.37 -3.85 6.38
N PRO A 114 -6.80 -4.03 5.10
CA PRO A 114 -6.19 -3.32 3.98
C PRO A 114 -6.20 -1.80 4.23
N PRO A 115 -5.16 -1.09 3.82
CA PRO A 115 -4.04 -1.53 2.99
C PRO A 115 -2.86 -2.13 3.77
N TYR A 116 -2.92 -2.21 5.10
CA TYR A 116 -1.80 -2.59 5.95
C TYR A 116 -1.66 -4.12 6.05
N GLU A 117 -2.65 -4.79 6.64
CA GLU A 117 -2.68 -6.25 6.90
C GLU A 117 -1.41 -6.71 7.62
N VAL A 118 -1.10 -6.09 8.76
CA VAL A 118 0.11 -6.36 9.56
C VAL A 118 -0.25 -6.70 10.99
N ASP A 119 0.54 -7.58 11.60
CA ASP A 119 0.51 -7.90 13.01
C ASP A 119 1.30 -6.85 13.81
N LEU A 120 0.77 -6.45 14.96
CA LEU A 120 1.31 -5.39 15.80
C LEU A 120 1.86 -5.95 17.13
N HIS A 121 3.12 -5.68 17.42
CA HIS A 121 3.75 -6.02 18.70
C HIS A 121 4.42 -4.80 19.31
N VAL A 122 4.19 -4.55 20.57
CA VAL A 122 4.78 -3.41 21.31
C VAL A 122 5.64 -3.89 22.47
N THR A 123 6.76 -3.21 22.71
CA THR A 123 7.70 -3.54 23.77
C THR A 123 8.46 -2.26 24.19
N PRO A 124 8.64 -1.95 25.47
CA PRO A 124 8.08 -2.60 26.67
C PRO A 124 6.80 -1.92 27.20
N PHE A 125 6.17 -0.99 26.49
CA PHE A 125 5.12 -0.08 26.99
C PHE A 125 4.19 -0.71 28.04
N LEU A 126 4.17 -0.11 29.22
CA LEU A 126 3.37 -0.58 30.34
C LEU A 126 1.88 -0.61 29.98
N ASN A 127 1.25 -1.78 30.14
CA ASN A 127 -0.15 -2.01 29.74
C ASN A 127 -0.45 -1.69 28.27
N SER A 128 0.55 -1.72 27.40
CA SER A 128 0.44 -1.31 25.99
C SER A 128 -0.02 0.15 25.81
N ILE A 129 0.33 1.04 26.75
CA ILE A 129 0.03 2.46 26.69
C ILE A 129 1.34 3.24 26.60
N LEU A 130 1.44 4.11 25.62
CA LEU A 130 2.49 5.12 25.48
C LEU A 130 1.90 6.48 25.81
N THR A 131 2.40 7.12 26.84
CA THR A 131 1.94 8.45 27.28
C THR A 131 3.02 9.48 27.02
N PHE A 132 2.63 10.63 26.50
CA PHE A 132 3.46 11.82 26.37
C PHE A 132 3.00 12.85 27.40
N ASP A 133 3.95 13.51 28.08
CA ASP A 133 3.68 14.59 29.00
C ASP A 133 3.38 15.92 28.27
N ALA A 134 3.12 16.98 29.01
CA ALA A 134 2.85 18.32 28.48
C ALA A 134 4.02 18.92 27.67
N TYR A 135 5.22 18.39 27.80
CA TYR A 135 6.39 18.77 27.01
C TYR A 135 6.57 17.88 25.79
N GLY A 136 5.72 16.84 25.62
CA GLY A 136 5.78 15.85 24.57
C GLY A 136 6.94 14.86 24.75
N GLU A 137 7.39 14.67 26.00
CA GLU A 137 8.36 13.63 26.34
C GLU A 137 7.60 12.33 26.65
N PRO A 138 8.06 11.17 26.10
CA PRO A 138 7.39 9.91 26.32
C PRO A 138 7.62 9.40 27.74
N SER A 139 6.66 8.66 28.28
CA SER A 139 6.77 7.98 29.57
C SER A 139 7.91 6.96 29.62
N GLU A 140 8.25 6.39 28.52
CA GLU A 140 9.34 5.43 28.35
C GLU A 140 9.75 5.29 26.87
N ALA A 141 11.01 4.94 26.64
CA ALA A 141 11.48 4.55 25.33
C ALA A 141 10.92 3.15 24.97
N GLY A 142 10.71 2.89 23.70
CA GLY A 142 10.17 1.61 23.28
C GLY A 142 10.21 1.35 21.78
N MET A 143 9.64 0.23 21.40
CA MET A 143 9.63 -0.21 20.02
C MET A 143 8.28 -0.81 19.66
N VAL A 144 7.74 -0.38 18.54
CA VAL A 144 6.60 -0.98 17.89
C VAL A 144 7.11 -1.82 16.73
N THR A 145 6.86 -3.11 16.78
CA THR A 145 7.22 -4.07 15.72
C THR A 145 5.98 -4.39 14.91
N LEU A 146 6.10 -4.24 13.62
CA LEU A 146 5.08 -4.59 12.63
C LEU A 146 5.57 -5.81 11.85
N GLU A 147 4.71 -6.82 11.70
CA GLU A 147 5.06 -8.05 11.01
C GLU A 147 4.04 -8.37 9.92
N ARG A 148 4.52 -8.82 8.74
CA ARG A 148 3.68 -9.32 7.65
C ARG A 148 4.46 -10.34 6.83
N SER A 149 3.88 -11.52 6.64
CA SER A 149 4.50 -12.58 5.81
C SER A 149 5.94 -12.92 6.23
N GLY A 150 6.23 -12.90 7.53
CA GLY A 150 7.57 -13.18 8.08
C GLY A 150 8.59 -12.04 7.94
N MET A 151 8.18 -10.89 7.38
CA MET A 151 8.99 -9.67 7.34
C MET A 151 8.62 -8.77 8.51
N LYS A 152 9.63 -8.12 9.11
CA LYS A 152 9.44 -7.21 10.25
C LYS A 152 9.90 -5.80 9.90
N ARG A 153 9.24 -4.83 10.51
CA ARG A 153 9.67 -3.44 10.52
C ARG A 153 9.47 -2.87 11.91
N HIS A 154 10.42 -2.05 12.33
CA HIS A 154 10.42 -1.47 13.66
C HIS A 154 10.18 0.03 13.58
N VAL A 155 9.40 0.55 14.52
CA VAL A 155 9.30 1.97 14.83
C VAL A 155 9.86 2.13 16.22
N THR A 156 11.02 2.77 16.33
CA THR A 156 11.69 2.98 17.62
C THR A 156 11.39 4.37 18.13
N LEU A 157 11.14 4.47 19.44
CA LEU A 157 10.94 5.70 20.16
C LEU A 157 12.05 5.81 21.20
N ASP A 158 12.80 6.89 21.19
CA ASP A 158 13.80 7.20 22.21
C ASP A 158 13.20 7.94 23.42
N GLU A 159 14.02 8.11 24.47
CA GLU A 159 13.62 8.76 25.72
C GLU A 159 13.24 10.25 25.56
N HIS A 160 13.61 10.87 24.45
CA HIS A 160 13.34 12.28 24.14
C HIS A 160 12.18 12.47 23.15
N GLY A 161 11.48 11.40 22.79
CA GLY A 161 10.39 11.43 21.82
C GLY A 161 10.83 11.42 20.35
N GLY A 162 12.09 11.13 20.08
CA GLY A 162 12.60 10.93 18.73
C GLY A 162 12.08 9.61 18.15
N VAL A 163 11.43 9.66 16.97
CA VAL A 163 10.87 8.49 16.29
C VAL A 163 11.72 8.15 15.09
N ALA A 164 12.31 6.96 15.07
CA ALA A 164 13.10 6.43 13.95
C ALA A 164 12.45 5.22 13.29
N LEU A 165 12.68 5.12 11.98
CA LEU A 165 12.27 4.00 11.12
C LEU A 165 13.56 3.41 10.53
N PRO A 166 14.15 2.38 11.15
CA PRO A 166 15.35 1.72 10.63
C PRO A 166 15.06 0.87 9.37
#